data_fb2f2abf295b69b486591ec4e8ca5c3f
#
_entry.id   fb2f2abf295b69b486591ec4e8ca5c3f
#
_cell.length_a   1.000
_cell.length_b   1.000
_cell.length_c   1.000
_cell.angle_alpha   90.00
_cell.angle_beta   90.00
_cell.angle_gamma   90.00
#
_symmetry.space_group_name_H-M   'P 1'
#
loop_
_entity.id
_entity.type
_entity.pdbx_description
1 polymer ?
#
loop_
_entity_poly.entity_id
_entity_poly.type
_entity_poly.pdbx_seq_one_letter_code
_entity_poly.pdbx_strand_id
1 'polypeptide(L)'
;MIIDNWHPQPPTEKSGAIVLEKGMSYPIVIEYFEDSGGEAIIFGWESTLLSKQLVPSSHLSTPDGEKGLRGTYYKNKDLYQDDNEDLVTRIDTAINWVTGGGWGNNESQYYTKRSKNVRLDSGSLIIEAHKEYLSGANYTSARIKTKNSWKYGRFEIRAKIPPGRGTWSALWALPTDWEYGNWPLSGEIDIMEHVGYDENVIVTSIHNAALFAGNISGTDQHGYLRTPDACREFNRYILEWDEEKIIIKVNDEISLLYAKKDKGWERWPFDKRFHLIFNIAVGGNWGGAQGIDDSIFPSKMEIDYVRVYSKKHSHESINETEKSL
;
A
#
# COMPACT_ATOMS: atom_id res chain seq x y z
N MET A 1 17.79 -11.89 -27.93
CA MET A 1 16.71 -11.90 -26.91
C MET A 1 17.18 -12.82 -25.78
N ILE A 2 17.08 -12.38 -24.53
CA ILE A 2 17.51 -13.15 -23.34
C ILE A 2 16.34 -13.94 -22.76
N ILE A 3 15.17 -13.32 -22.72
CA ILE A 3 13.92 -13.93 -22.27
C ILE A 3 12.84 -13.62 -23.31
N ASP A 4 12.09 -14.65 -23.71
CA ASP A 4 10.91 -14.55 -24.55
C ASP A 4 9.74 -15.25 -23.84
N ASN A 5 8.71 -14.46 -23.50
CA ASN A 5 7.55 -14.94 -22.76
C ASN A 5 6.28 -14.19 -23.21
N TRP A 6 6.16 -13.91 -24.49
CA TRP A 6 5.11 -13.08 -25.09
C TRP A 6 3.82 -13.87 -25.31
N HIS A 7 3.11 -14.18 -24.22
CA HIS A 7 1.77 -14.80 -24.23
C HIS A 7 1.03 -14.56 -22.92
N PRO A 8 -0.31 -14.51 -22.91
CA PRO A 8 -1.10 -14.41 -21.69
C PRO A 8 -0.83 -15.58 -20.75
N GLN A 9 -0.55 -15.29 -19.48
CA GLN A 9 -0.27 -16.28 -18.45
C GLN A 9 -0.42 -15.66 -17.05
N PRO A 10 -0.63 -16.47 -16.01
CA PRO A 10 -0.53 -15.96 -14.64
C PRO A 10 0.89 -15.48 -14.35
N PRO A 11 1.11 -14.65 -13.31
CA PRO A 11 2.42 -14.21 -12.91
C PRO A 11 3.40 -15.39 -12.82
N THR A 12 4.36 -15.44 -13.73
CA THR A 12 5.29 -16.56 -13.88
C THR A 12 6.71 -16.03 -14.02
N GLU A 13 7.62 -16.53 -13.18
CA GLU A 13 9.02 -16.16 -13.29
C GLU A 13 9.68 -16.84 -14.50
N LYS A 14 10.41 -16.06 -15.26
CA LYS A 14 11.31 -16.53 -16.31
C LYS A 14 12.69 -15.92 -16.11
N SER A 15 13.71 -16.70 -16.34
CA SER A 15 15.10 -16.27 -16.23
C SER A 15 15.90 -16.58 -17.47
N GLY A 16 16.89 -15.75 -17.75
CA GLY A 16 17.89 -15.95 -18.79
C GLY A 16 19.26 -15.49 -18.30
N ALA A 17 20.31 -16.06 -18.83
CA ALA A 17 21.68 -15.74 -18.42
C ALA A 17 22.38 -14.85 -19.45
N ILE A 18 23.13 -13.88 -18.95
CA ILE A 18 23.99 -13.00 -19.75
C ILE A 18 25.32 -12.79 -19.04
N VAL A 19 26.39 -12.70 -19.80
CA VAL A 19 27.71 -12.33 -19.27
C VAL A 19 27.89 -10.83 -19.40
N LEU A 20 28.17 -10.18 -18.28
CA LEU A 20 28.39 -8.73 -18.19
C LEU A 20 29.82 -8.45 -17.72
N GLU A 21 30.45 -7.46 -18.30
CA GLU A 21 31.78 -6.99 -17.86
C GLU A 21 31.67 -5.79 -16.94
N LYS A 22 32.43 -5.80 -15.88
CA LYS A 22 32.42 -4.71 -14.89
C LYS A 22 32.78 -3.37 -15.54
N GLY A 23 31.93 -2.37 -15.30
CA GLY A 23 32.12 -1.00 -15.80
C GLY A 23 31.60 -0.77 -17.22
N MET A 24 31.06 -1.78 -17.88
CA MET A 24 30.43 -1.63 -19.18
C MET A 24 28.94 -1.39 -19.04
N SER A 25 28.38 -0.59 -19.94
CA SER A 25 26.94 -0.38 -20.07
C SER A 25 26.38 -1.19 -21.20
N TYR A 26 25.24 -1.81 -20.97
CA TYR A 26 24.57 -2.69 -21.95
C TYR A 26 23.16 -2.17 -22.20
N PRO A 27 22.73 -2.03 -23.46
CA PRO A 27 21.37 -1.64 -23.77
C PRO A 27 20.40 -2.73 -23.33
N ILE A 28 19.29 -2.33 -22.71
CA ILE A 28 18.21 -3.21 -22.34
C ILE A 28 16.89 -2.66 -22.89
N VAL A 29 16.05 -3.56 -23.42
CA VAL A 29 14.67 -3.29 -23.79
C VAL A 29 13.80 -4.32 -23.08
N ILE A 30 12.77 -3.86 -22.40
CA ILE A 30 11.78 -4.68 -21.72
C ILE A 30 10.43 -4.28 -22.28
N GLU A 31 9.75 -5.23 -22.90
CA GLU A 31 8.40 -5.08 -23.43
C GLU A 31 7.46 -5.91 -22.56
N TYR A 32 6.30 -5.36 -22.23
CA TYR A 32 5.28 -5.99 -21.42
C TYR A 32 3.90 -5.59 -21.93
N PHE A 33 2.97 -6.53 -21.98
CA PHE A 33 1.57 -6.25 -22.26
C PHE A 33 0.66 -6.93 -21.22
N GLU A 34 -0.49 -6.34 -21.01
CA GLU A 34 -1.55 -6.87 -20.17
C GLU A 34 -2.79 -7.13 -21.01
N ASP A 35 -3.39 -8.31 -20.87
CA ASP A 35 -4.62 -8.69 -21.59
C ASP A 35 -5.84 -8.67 -20.66
N SER A 36 -5.74 -9.31 -19.48
CA SER A 36 -6.80 -9.33 -18.50
C SER A 36 -6.33 -9.94 -17.17
N GLY A 37 -6.86 -9.46 -16.05
CA GLY A 37 -6.60 -10.02 -14.72
C GLY A 37 -5.61 -9.20 -13.89
N GLY A 38 -4.76 -9.88 -13.14
CA GLY A 38 -3.74 -9.23 -12.32
C GLY A 38 -2.45 -9.00 -13.10
N GLU A 39 -2.00 -7.76 -13.13
CA GLU A 39 -0.79 -7.35 -13.83
C GLU A 39 0.44 -7.52 -12.94
N ALA A 40 1.52 -8.09 -13.47
CA ALA A 40 2.79 -8.14 -12.76
C ALA A 40 3.97 -8.12 -13.70
N ILE A 41 4.90 -7.20 -13.50
CA ILE A 41 6.23 -7.21 -14.08
C ILE A 41 7.28 -6.85 -13.04
N ILE A 42 8.23 -7.75 -12.82
CA ILE A 42 9.31 -7.58 -11.87
C ILE A 42 10.63 -7.85 -12.60
N PHE A 43 11.54 -6.87 -12.57
CA PHE A 43 12.86 -7.01 -13.18
C PHE A 43 13.93 -7.15 -12.09
N GLY A 44 14.50 -8.33 -12.00
CA GLY A 44 15.52 -8.67 -11.02
C GLY A 44 16.76 -9.31 -11.65
N TRP A 45 17.80 -9.48 -10.86
CA TRP A 45 19.01 -10.18 -11.21
C TRP A 45 19.55 -11.01 -10.05
N GLU A 46 20.39 -11.97 -10.39
CA GLU A 46 21.18 -12.76 -9.44
C GLU A 46 22.51 -13.19 -10.08
N SER A 47 23.47 -13.59 -9.29
CA SER A 47 24.73 -14.21 -9.74
C SER A 47 25.25 -15.14 -8.65
N THR A 48 26.36 -15.80 -8.90
CA THR A 48 27.06 -16.61 -7.89
C THR A 48 27.51 -15.81 -6.67
N LEU A 49 27.63 -14.49 -6.79
CA LEU A 49 28.08 -13.56 -5.74
C LEU A 49 26.97 -12.60 -5.28
N LEU A 50 25.82 -12.62 -5.92
CA LEU A 50 24.71 -11.70 -5.67
C LEU A 50 23.42 -12.49 -5.53
N SER A 51 22.83 -12.47 -4.33
CA SER A 51 21.52 -13.06 -4.11
C SER A 51 20.46 -12.37 -4.98
N LYS A 52 19.44 -13.11 -5.37
CA LYS A 52 18.32 -12.60 -6.17
C LYS A 52 17.73 -11.34 -5.57
N GLN A 53 17.67 -10.29 -6.34
CA GLN A 53 17.15 -9.00 -5.95
C GLN A 53 16.66 -8.20 -7.14
N LEU A 54 15.89 -7.13 -6.89
CA LEU A 54 15.55 -6.16 -7.94
C LEU A 54 16.80 -5.48 -8.47
N VAL A 55 16.78 -5.13 -9.77
CA VAL A 55 17.82 -4.28 -10.34
C VAL A 55 17.64 -2.85 -9.81
N PRO A 56 18.57 -2.32 -8.99
CA PRO A 56 18.45 -0.99 -8.42
C PRO A 56 18.62 0.11 -9.49
N SER A 57 17.96 1.24 -9.30
CA SER A 57 18.10 2.41 -10.19
C SER A 57 19.54 2.89 -10.36
N SER A 58 20.42 2.64 -9.36
CA SER A 58 21.85 2.97 -9.45
C SER A 58 22.61 2.20 -10.55
N HIS A 59 22.02 1.11 -11.05
CA HIS A 59 22.56 0.28 -12.12
C HIS A 59 21.81 0.42 -13.45
N LEU A 60 20.84 1.33 -13.49
CA LEU A 60 20.04 1.65 -14.66
C LEU A 60 20.24 3.11 -15.02
N SER A 61 20.36 3.38 -16.31
CA SER A 61 20.40 4.76 -16.82
C SER A 61 19.71 4.86 -18.17
N THR A 62 19.07 6.00 -18.40
CA THR A 62 18.59 6.37 -19.72
C THR A 62 19.75 6.74 -20.65
N PRO A 63 19.55 6.78 -21.96
CA PRO A 63 20.62 7.20 -22.91
C PRO A 63 21.18 8.59 -22.64
N ASP A 64 20.40 9.47 -22.05
CA ASP A 64 20.78 10.83 -21.63
C ASP A 64 21.33 10.94 -20.19
N GLY A 65 21.52 9.80 -19.52
CA GLY A 65 22.25 9.71 -18.24
C GLY A 65 21.40 9.87 -16.97
N GLU A 66 20.07 9.93 -17.07
CA GLU A 66 19.21 9.92 -15.89
C GLU A 66 19.12 8.52 -15.28
N LYS A 67 19.00 8.43 -13.95
CA LYS A 67 18.91 7.14 -13.25
C LYS A 67 17.54 6.49 -13.43
N GLY A 68 17.51 5.26 -13.92
CA GLY A 68 16.30 4.49 -14.17
C GLY A 68 16.17 4.07 -15.63
N LEU A 69 15.03 3.56 -16.00
CA LEU A 69 14.66 3.18 -17.36
C LEU A 69 13.60 4.15 -17.89
N ARG A 70 13.72 4.54 -19.17
CA ARG A 70 12.67 5.30 -19.83
C ARG A 70 11.56 4.35 -20.23
N GLY A 71 10.39 4.47 -19.57
CA GLY A 71 9.19 3.72 -19.89
C GLY A 71 8.26 4.51 -20.82
N THR A 72 7.73 3.84 -21.81
CA THR A 72 6.66 4.34 -22.68
C THR A 72 5.44 3.45 -22.52
N TYR A 73 4.30 4.05 -22.18
CA TYR A 73 3.08 3.35 -21.78
C TYR A 73 1.99 3.61 -22.80
N TYR A 74 1.43 2.55 -23.36
CA TYR A 74 0.35 2.55 -24.32
C TYR A 74 -0.93 2.06 -23.67
N LYS A 75 -2.07 2.60 -24.05
CA LYS A 75 -3.38 2.13 -23.59
C LYS A 75 -3.86 0.86 -24.31
N ASN A 76 -3.18 0.48 -25.39
CA ASN A 76 -3.48 -0.71 -26.17
C ASN A 76 -2.38 -1.78 -25.98
N LYS A 77 -2.72 -3.03 -26.20
CA LYS A 77 -1.80 -4.17 -26.06
C LYS A 77 -0.85 -4.36 -27.25
N ASP A 78 -1.06 -3.63 -28.32
CA ASP A 78 -0.29 -3.79 -29.57
C ASP A 78 0.96 -2.91 -29.58
N LEU A 79 1.18 -2.11 -28.52
CA LEU A 79 2.31 -1.17 -28.34
C LEU A 79 2.47 -0.17 -29.51
N TYR A 80 1.38 0.11 -30.23
CA TYR A 80 1.35 1.11 -31.31
C TYR A 80 0.72 2.41 -30.81
N GLN A 81 1.33 3.50 -31.23
CA GLN A 81 0.75 4.83 -31.06
C GLN A 81 -0.38 4.99 -32.09
N ASP A 82 -1.62 5.03 -31.61
CA ASP A 82 -2.72 5.55 -32.41
C ASP A 82 -2.77 7.06 -32.23
N ASP A 83 -3.01 7.81 -33.31
CA ASP A 83 -2.89 9.30 -33.34
C ASP A 83 -3.77 10.06 -32.35
N ASN A 84 -4.60 9.37 -31.56
CA ASN A 84 -5.54 9.93 -30.59
C ASN A 84 -5.38 9.42 -29.14
N GLU A 85 -4.32 8.69 -28.81
CA GLU A 85 -4.14 8.16 -27.46
C GLU A 85 -3.07 8.90 -26.65
N ASP A 86 -3.40 9.18 -25.37
CA ASP A 86 -2.48 9.76 -24.40
C ASP A 86 -1.32 8.79 -24.12
N LEU A 87 -0.20 9.03 -24.75
CA LEU A 87 1.05 8.34 -24.51
C LEU A 87 1.68 8.90 -23.22
N VAL A 88 1.98 8.03 -22.25
CA VAL A 88 2.71 8.42 -21.06
C VAL A 88 4.16 7.97 -21.17
N THR A 89 5.08 8.94 -21.17
CA THR A 89 6.53 8.66 -21.07
C THR A 89 7.04 9.18 -19.73
N ARG A 90 7.76 8.32 -19.01
CA ARG A 90 8.35 8.67 -17.71
C ARG A 90 9.63 7.88 -17.45
N ILE A 91 10.36 8.24 -16.40
CA ILE A 91 11.53 7.49 -15.95
C ILE A 91 11.12 6.64 -14.75
N ASP A 92 11.29 5.34 -14.88
CA ASP A 92 11.05 4.36 -13.83
C ASP A 92 12.36 4.01 -13.12
N THR A 93 12.41 4.26 -11.83
CA THR A 93 13.58 3.97 -11.00
C THR A 93 13.70 2.48 -10.67
N ALA A 94 12.66 1.71 -10.83
CA ALA A 94 12.67 0.24 -10.75
C ALA A 94 11.50 -0.31 -11.57
N ILE A 95 11.67 -1.50 -12.16
CA ILE A 95 10.55 -2.26 -12.74
C ILE A 95 10.15 -3.31 -11.73
N ASN A 96 9.09 -2.99 -11.01
CA ASN A 96 8.48 -3.87 -10.03
C ASN A 96 7.01 -3.44 -9.91
N TRP A 97 6.21 -3.87 -10.87
CA TRP A 97 4.79 -3.59 -10.92
C TRP A 97 4.04 -4.88 -10.73
N VAL A 98 3.28 -4.92 -9.69
CA VAL A 98 2.30 -5.95 -9.44
C VAL A 98 0.98 -5.22 -9.25
N THR A 99 0.17 -5.21 -10.29
CA THR A 99 -1.20 -4.76 -10.19
C THR A 99 -2.08 -6.01 -10.23
N GLY A 100 -2.67 -6.36 -9.19
CA GLY A 100 -3.48 -7.58 -9.10
C GLY A 100 -3.34 -8.31 -7.79
N GLY A 101 -2.58 -7.76 -6.90
CA GLY A 101 -2.43 -8.26 -5.53
C GLY A 101 -2.76 -7.25 -4.45
N GLY A 102 -3.30 -6.05 -4.76
CA GLY A 102 -3.54 -5.10 -3.69
C GLY A 102 -4.09 -3.74 -4.08
N TRP A 103 -4.00 -3.37 -5.36
CA TRP A 103 -4.39 -2.03 -5.79
C TRP A 103 -5.50 -2.01 -6.85
N GLY A 104 -5.83 -3.16 -7.40
CA GLY A 104 -6.81 -3.30 -8.45
C GLY A 104 -7.72 -4.48 -8.20
N ASN A 105 -8.16 -4.69 -6.97
CA ASN A 105 -9.02 -5.79 -6.56
C ASN A 105 -10.43 -5.72 -7.15
N ASN A 106 -10.56 -5.36 -8.43
CA ASN A 106 -11.85 -5.14 -9.10
C ASN A 106 -12.73 -4.10 -8.39
N GLU A 107 -12.11 -3.09 -7.79
CA GLU A 107 -12.80 -1.98 -7.16
C GLU A 107 -13.59 -1.18 -8.22
N SER A 108 -14.76 -0.71 -7.84
CA SER A 108 -15.73 -0.12 -8.78
C SER A 108 -15.79 1.40 -8.74
N GLN A 109 -15.02 2.05 -7.87
CA GLN A 109 -15.01 3.51 -7.74
C GLN A 109 -13.86 4.18 -8.49
N TYR A 110 -14.09 5.42 -8.85
CA TYR A 110 -13.06 6.38 -9.22
C TYR A 110 -12.79 7.35 -8.06
N TYR A 111 -11.54 7.47 -7.61
CA TYR A 111 -11.18 8.39 -6.54
C TYR A 111 -11.06 9.82 -7.04
N THR A 112 -11.70 10.74 -6.34
CA THR A 112 -11.72 12.16 -6.71
C THR A 112 -11.32 13.07 -5.55
N LYS A 113 -10.94 14.29 -5.85
CA LYS A 113 -10.71 15.38 -4.88
C LYS A 113 -11.88 16.36 -4.74
N ARG A 114 -13.06 16.00 -5.27
CA ARG A 114 -14.23 16.89 -5.25
C ARG A 114 -14.78 16.98 -3.81
N SER A 115 -15.31 18.15 -3.47
CA SER A 115 -15.88 18.41 -2.14
C SER A 115 -16.99 17.45 -1.72
N LYS A 116 -17.71 16.86 -2.67
CA LYS A 116 -18.71 15.84 -2.40
C LYS A 116 -18.08 14.51 -1.92
N ASN A 117 -16.86 14.19 -2.36
CA ASN A 117 -16.17 12.95 -1.98
C ASN A 117 -15.22 13.15 -0.78
N VAL A 118 -14.65 14.35 -0.61
CA VAL A 118 -13.76 14.64 0.53
C VAL A 118 -13.93 16.11 0.95
N ARG A 119 -14.17 16.34 2.24
CA ARG A 119 -14.38 17.69 2.80
C ARG A 119 -14.18 17.70 4.31
N LEU A 120 -14.02 18.90 4.84
CA LEU A 120 -14.18 19.15 6.28
C LEU A 120 -15.63 19.62 6.50
N ASP A 121 -16.31 18.99 7.42
CA ASP A 121 -17.67 19.30 7.77
C ASP A 121 -17.90 19.06 9.27
N SER A 122 -18.46 20.07 9.95
CA SER A 122 -18.82 20.03 11.37
C SER A 122 -17.67 19.55 12.29
N GLY A 123 -16.43 19.91 11.93
CA GLY A 123 -15.23 19.55 12.70
C GLY A 123 -14.61 18.20 12.34
N SER A 124 -15.24 17.43 11.47
CA SER A 124 -14.73 16.12 11.03
C SER A 124 -14.26 16.17 9.57
N LEU A 125 -13.29 15.33 9.26
CA LEU A 125 -12.95 15.02 7.88
C LEU A 125 -13.90 13.94 7.36
N ILE A 126 -14.60 14.25 6.28
CA ILE A 126 -15.56 13.35 5.63
C ILE A 126 -14.93 12.77 4.36
N ILE A 127 -14.95 11.45 4.25
CA ILE A 127 -14.75 10.72 2.99
C ILE A 127 -16.09 10.10 2.64
N GLU A 128 -16.58 10.36 1.42
CA GLU A 128 -17.93 9.95 1.02
C GLU A 128 -17.94 9.30 -0.36
N ALA A 129 -18.47 8.07 -0.41
CA ALA A 129 -18.67 7.33 -1.63
C ALA A 129 -20.07 7.61 -2.20
N HIS A 130 -20.14 7.78 -3.52
CA HIS A 130 -21.38 8.04 -4.24
C HIS A 130 -21.60 7.06 -5.37
N LYS A 131 -22.84 6.70 -5.63
CA LYS A 131 -23.24 6.05 -6.88
C LYS A 131 -23.38 7.11 -7.95
N GLU A 132 -22.41 7.24 -8.80
CA GLU A 132 -22.41 8.11 -9.97
C GLU A 132 -21.36 7.63 -10.96
N TYR A 133 -21.66 7.77 -12.26
CA TYR A 133 -20.71 7.42 -13.31
C TYR A 133 -19.68 8.53 -13.51
N LEU A 134 -18.40 8.18 -13.43
CA LEU A 134 -17.28 9.07 -13.70
C LEU A 134 -16.06 8.28 -14.21
N SER A 135 -15.49 8.72 -15.33
CA SER A 135 -14.24 8.15 -15.87
C SER A 135 -14.23 6.62 -15.97
N GLY A 136 -15.33 6.03 -16.45
CA GLY A 136 -15.47 4.59 -16.63
C GLY A 136 -15.92 3.81 -15.39
N ALA A 137 -15.95 4.43 -14.21
CA ALA A 137 -16.40 3.81 -12.96
C ALA A 137 -17.86 4.18 -12.63
N ASN A 138 -18.60 3.29 -12.01
CA ASN A 138 -19.99 3.50 -11.62
C ASN A 138 -20.16 4.13 -10.22
N TYR A 139 -19.06 4.34 -9.52
CA TYR A 139 -19.03 4.96 -8.21
C TYR A 139 -17.88 5.95 -8.13
N THR A 140 -17.99 6.91 -7.25
CA THR A 140 -16.90 7.81 -6.90
C THR A 140 -16.66 7.80 -5.40
N SER A 141 -15.43 8.02 -5.00
CA SER A 141 -15.03 8.10 -3.59
C SER A 141 -13.79 8.99 -3.46
N ALA A 142 -13.14 8.97 -2.31
CA ALA A 142 -11.85 9.59 -2.12
C ALA A 142 -10.86 8.68 -1.39
N ARG A 143 -9.58 8.82 -1.74
CA ARG A 143 -8.43 8.28 -1.03
C ARG A 143 -7.47 9.44 -0.77
N ILE A 144 -7.15 9.65 0.47
CA ILE A 144 -6.25 10.70 0.92
C ILE A 144 -5.06 10.11 1.66
N LYS A 145 -3.95 10.82 1.65
CA LYS A 145 -2.76 10.45 2.39
C LYS A 145 -2.18 11.64 3.14
N THR A 146 -1.50 11.39 4.23
CA THR A 146 -0.78 12.43 4.96
C THR A 146 0.43 12.92 4.16
N LYS A 147 0.73 14.22 4.27
CA LYS A 147 1.97 14.80 3.74
C LYS A 147 3.19 14.40 4.59
N ASN A 148 2.97 14.25 5.90
CA ASN A 148 3.99 13.79 6.83
C ASN A 148 4.08 12.26 6.82
N SER A 149 5.25 11.77 7.19
CA SER A 149 5.52 10.36 7.42
C SER A 149 6.32 10.19 8.70
N TRP A 150 6.17 9.05 9.35
CA TRP A 150 6.78 8.78 10.65
C TRP A 150 7.47 7.43 10.63
N LYS A 151 8.52 7.33 11.42
CA LYS A 151 9.13 6.07 11.83
C LYS A 151 8.83 5.93 13.30
N TYR A 152 8.03 4.92 13.64
CA TYR A 152 7.57 4.64 15.00
C TYR A 152 6.60 5.69 15.59
N GLY A 153 5.98 5.34 16.67
CA GLY A 153 5.07 6.21 17.40
C GLY A 153 3.76 5.53 17.80
N ARG A 154 2.90 6.29 18.45
CA ARG A 154 1.51 5.91 18.71
C ARG A 154 0.61 6.80 17.85
N PHE A 155 -0.19 6.17 17.04
CA PHE A 155 -1.18 6.81 16.18
C PHE A 155 -2.56 6.50 16.71
N GLU A 156 -3.38 7.51 16.92
CA GLU A 156 -4.74 7.34 17.38
C GLU A 156 -5.67 8.07 16.40
N ILE A 157 -6.54 7.30 15.76
CA ILE A 157 -7.51 7.77 14.79
C ILE A 157 -8.90 7.53 15.38
N ARG A 158 -9.69 8.59 15.57
CA ARG A 158 -11.06 8.46 15.99
C ARG A 158 -11.97 8.63 14.78
N ALA A 159 -12.67 7.57 14.42
CA ALA A 159 -13.49 7.55 13.22
C ALA A 159 -14.78 6.74 13.41
N LYS A 160 -15.80 7.11 12.62
CA LYS A 160 -17.01 6.33 12.40
C LYS A 160 -16.99 5.87 10.95
N ILE A 161 -17.10 4.57 10.76
CA ILE A 161 -16.95 3.92 9.46
C ILE A 161 -18.29 3.68 8.77
N PRO A 162 -18.33 3.58 7.43
CA PRO A 162 -19.58 3.40 6.70
C PRO A 162 -20.15 1.99 6.86
N PRO A 163 -21.46 1.87 7.05
CA PRO A 163 -22.16 0.59 6.90
C PRO A 163 -22.43 0.25 5.44
N GLY A 164 -22.94 -0.93 5.22
CA GLY A 164 -23.63 -1.31 3.98
C GLY A 164 -22.78 -2.09 3.01
N ARG A 165 -23.40 -3.15 2.47
CA ARG A 165 -22.80 -4.12 1.58
C ARG A 165 -22.27 -3.47 0.30
N GLY A 166 -20.99 -3.68 0.04
CA GLY A 166 -20.27 -3.11 -1.09
C GLY A 166 -19.28 -2.01 -0.71
N THR A 167 -19.32 -1.49 0.54
CA THR A 167 -18.24 -0.62 1.03
C THR A 167 -17.05 -1.44 1.53
N TRP A 168 -15.85 -0.89 1.33
CA TRP A 168 -14.59 -1.37 1.89
C TRP A 168 -13.80 -0.16 2.34
N SER A 169 -13.88 0.16 3.61
CA SER A 169 -13.18 1.31 4.21
C SER A 169 -11.88 0.89 4.87
N ALA A 170 -10.88 1.77 4.81
CA ALA A 170 -9.57 1.50 5.39
C ALA A 170 -8.93 2.75 6.01
N LEU A 171 -8.25 2.52 7.15
CA LEU A 171 -7.29 3.40 7.80
C LEU A 171 -5.98 2.62 7.88
N TRP A 172 -4.99 2.98 7.10
CA TRP A 172 -3.82 2.16 6.84
C TRP A 172 -2.56 2.99 6.58
N ALA A 173 -1.44 2.33 6.44
CA ALA A 173 -0.17 3.01 6.22
C ALA A 173 0.73 2.26 5.23
N LEU A 174 1.42 3.04 4.39
CA LEU A 174 2.42 2.55 3.46
C LEU A 174 3.78 3.22 3.66
N PRO A 175 4.85 2.52 3.27
CA PRO A 175 6.19 3.11 3.29
C PRO A 175 6.28 4.31 2.37
N THR A 176 7.08 5.30 2.79
CA THR A 176 7.27 6.52 2.00
C THR A 176 8.30 6.32 0.90
N ASP A 177 9.37 5.60 1.19
CA ASP A 177 10.56 5.54 0.35
C ASP A 177 10.74 4.20 -0.38
N TRP A 178 9.91 3.21 -0.11
CA TRP A 178 9.91 1.89 -0.74
C TRP A 178 11.30 1.22 -0.81
N GLU A 179 12.08 1.38 0.27
CA GLU A 179 13.51 1.07 0.29
C GLU A 179 13.81 -0.42 0.07
N TYR A 180 12.89 -1.32 0.47
CA TYR A 180 13.02 -2.76 0.26
C TYR A 180 12.34 -3.24 -1.04
N GLY A 181 11.82 -2.33 -1.84
CA GLY A 181 11.09 -2.61 -3.08
C GLY A 181 9.59 -2.37 -2.93
N ASN A 182 8.85 -2.57 -4.04
CA ASN A 182 7.42 -2.34 -4.08
C ASN A 182 6.65 -3.33 -3.20
N TRP A 183 5.37 -3.07 -3.05
CA TRP A 183 4.46 -3.92 -2.29
C TRP A 183 4.60 -5.41 -2.69
N PRO A 184 4.61 -6.32 -1.71
CA PRO A 184 4.56 -6.10 -0.27
C PRO A 184 5.95 -6.00 0.41
N LEU A 185 7.05 -5.84 -0.36
CA LEU A 185 8.41 -5.97 0.14
C LEU A 185 8.74 -4.91 1.21
N SER A 186 8.28 -3.68 1.01
CA SER A 186 8.51 -2.57 1.97
C SER A 186 7.43 -2.48 3.05
N GLY A 187 6.49 -3.41 3.09
CA GLY A 187 5.48 -3.53 4.14
C GLY A 187 4.22 -2.71 3.91
N GLU A 188 3.17 -3.08 4.65
CA GLU A 188 1.90 -2.36 4.81
C GLU A 188 1.36 -2.63 6.20
N ILE A 189 0.71 -1.64 6.80
CA ILE A 189 0.09 -1.73 8.12
C ILE A 189 -1.36 -1.27 8.00
N ASP A 190 -2.31 -2.21 8.15
CA ASP A 190 -3.73 -1.92 8.12
C ASP A 190 -4.23 -1.78 9.55
N ILE A 191 -4.39 -0.52 9.96
CA ILE A 191 -4.84 -0.18 11.31
C ILE A 191 -6.30 -0.53 11.48
N MET A 192 -7.08 -0.40 10.42
CA MET A 192 -8.48 -0.77 10.34
C MET A 192 -8.85 -1.04 8.89
N GLU A 193 -9.41 -2.18 8.63
CA GLU A 193 -10.17 -2.49 7.44
C GLU A 193 -11.56 -2.97 7.82
N HIS A 194 -12.54 -2.61 7.00
CA HIS A 194 -13.92 -3.01 7.23
C HIS A 194 -14.67 -3.17 5.90
N VAL A 195 -15.36 -4.29 5.77
CA VAL A 195 -16.28 -4.55 4.66
C VAL A 195 -17.72 -4.47 5.11
N GLY A 196 -18.50 -3.67 4.41
CA GLY A 196 -19.86 -3.32 4.84
C GLY A 196 -20.88 -4.47 4.87
N TYR A 197 -20.56 -5.65 4.35
CA TYR A 197 -21.42 -6.82 4.51
C TYR A 197 -21.21 -7.54 5.85
N ASP A 198 -20.19 -7.19 6.63
CA ASP A 198 -19.93 -7.69 8.00
C ASP A 198 -19.69 -6.50 8.96
N GLU A 199 -20.72 -5.71 9.16
CA GLU A 199 -20.69 -4.38 9.79
C GLU A 199 -20.07 -4.31 11.19
N ASN A 200 -19.93 -5.41 11.88
CA ASN A 200 -19.42 -5.43 13.25
C ASN A 200 -18.04 -6.09 13.36
N VAL A 201 -17.38 -6.36 12.25
CA VAL A 201 -16.04 -6.98 12.25
C VAL A 201 -15.02 -6.00 11.70
N ILE A 202 -14.07 -5.64 12.55
CA ILE A 202 -12.88 -4.89 12.16
C ILE A 202 -11.75 -5.88 11.90
N VAL A 203 -11.10 -5.73 10.77
CA VAL A 203 -9.91 -6.48 10.39
C VAL A 203 -8.70 -5.57 10.48
N THR A 204 -7.60 -6.11 10.98
CA THR A 204 -6.31 -5.43 11.06
C THR A 204 -5.25 -6.34 10.46
N SER A 205 -4.31 -5.80 9.70
CA SER A 205 -3.40 -6.63 8.92
C SER A 205 -1.97 -6.08 8.89
N ILE A 206 -1.04 -6.99 8.67
CA ILE A 206 0.36 -6.67 8.37
C ILE A 206 0.74 -7.41 7.09
N HIS A 207 1.27 -6.71 6.11
CA HIS A 207 1.79 -7.30 4.88
C HIS A 207 3.30 -7.09 4.78
N ASN A 208 4.01 -8.12 4.37
CA ASN A 208 5.45 -8.08 4.10
C ASN A 208 5.86 -9.22 3.15
N ALA A 209 7.10 -9.21 2.70
CA ALA A 209 7.60 -10.16 1.72
C ALA A 209 7.47 -11.62 2.17
N ALA A 210 7.81 -11.91 3.42
CA ALA A 210 7.84 -13.27 3.94
C ALA A 210 6.43 -13.87 4.10
N LEU A 211 5.48 -13.04 4.46
CA LEU A 211 4.09 -13.43 4.63
C LEU A 211 3.40 -13.69 3.28
N PHE A 212 3.70 -12.85 2.30
CA PHE A 212 3.17 -12.96 0.94
C PHE A 212 3.67 -14.21 0.20
N ALA A 213 4.93 -14.57 0.40
CA ALA A 213 5.52 -15.75 -0.24
C ALA A 213 5.01 -17.11 0.30
N GLY A 214 4.06 -17.11 1.23
CA GLY A 214 3.55 -18.35 1.84
C GLY A 214 4.57 -19.11 2.69
N ASN A 215 5.73 -18.50 2.95
CA ASN A 215 6.85 -19.13 3.65
C ASN A 215 6.65 -19.26 5.16
N ILE A 216 5.48 -18.89 5.68
CA ILE A 216 5.19 -18.94 7.11
C ILE A 216 3.83 -19.58 7.32
N SER A 217 3.83 -20.87 7.64
CA SER A 217 2.66 -21.52 8.19
C SER A 217 2.45 -21.03 9.63
N GLY A 218 1.27 -20.52 9.93
CA GLY A 218 0.80 -20.35 11.31
C GLY A 218 1.12 -19.04 12.00
N THR A 219 1.34 -17.94 11.27
CA THR A 219 1.31 -16.62 11.90
C THR A 219 0.16 -15.82 11.31
N ASP A 220 -0.83 -15.57 12.15
CA ASP A 220 -1.94 -14.69 11.79
C ASP A 220 -1.38 -13.29 11.53
N GLN A 221 -1.48 -12.89 10.27
CA GLN A 221 -1.18 -11.53 9.79
C GLN A 221 -2.38 -10.63 10.00
N HIS A 222 -3.49 -11.22 10.40
CA HIS A 222 -4.77 -10.57 10.55
C HIS A 222 -5.25 -10.70 11.99
N GLY A 223 -5.73 -9.59 12.52
CA GLY A 223 -6.56 -9.57 13.70
C GLY A 223 -8.02 -9.36 13.29
N TYR A 224 -8.92 -10.03 13.98
CA TYR A 224 -10.36 -9.88 13.79
C TYR A 224 -10.97 -9.50 15.11
N LEU A 225 -11.64 -8.36 15.16
CA LEU A 225 -12.29 -7.89 16.38
C LEU A 225 -13.74 -7.54 16.09
N ARG A 226 -14.64 -8.19 16.83
CA ARG A 226 -16.06 -7.82 16.78
C ARG A 226 -16.28 -6.58 17.62
N THR A 227 -16.59 -5.48 16.94
CA THR A 227 -16.83 -4.17 17.53
C THR A 227 -18.31 -3.81 17.31
N PRO A 228 -19.19 -4.04 18.30
CA PRO A 228 -20.58 -3.61 18.20
C PRO A 228 -20.64 -2.12 17.90
N ASP A 229 -21.58 -1.74 17.07
CA ASP A 229 -21.79 -0.32 16.68
C ASP A 229 -20.63 0.36 15.94
N ALA A 230 -19.68 -0.40 15.34
CA ALA A 230 -18.56 0.15 14.59
C ALA A 230 -18.98 1.19 13.53
N CYS A 231 -20.13 0.96 12.90
CA CYS A 231 -20.68 1.87 11.88
C CYS A 231 -21.61 2.97 12.44
N ARG A 232 -21.95 2.93 13.72
CA ARG A 232 -22.90 3.87 14.34
C ARG A 232 -22.22 4.88 15.23
N GLU A 233 -21.13 4.48 15.90
CA GLU A 233 -20.40 5.25 16.88
C GLU A 233 -18.97 5.53 16.46
N PHE A 234 -18.39 6.59 17.00
CA PHE A 234 -16.98 6.87 16.84
C PHE A 234 -16.14 5.92 17.68
N ASN A 235 -15.28 5.14 17.03
CA ASN A 235 -14.32 4.27 17.68
C ASN A 235 -12.89 4.79 17.51
N ARG A 236 -11.99 4.40 18.41
CA ARG A 236 -10.57 4.71 18.34
C ARG A 236 -9.82 3.55 17.73
N TYR A 237 -9.14 3.78 16.63
CA TYR A 237 -8.26 2.86 15.95
C TYR A 237 -6.83 3.27 16.24
N ILE A 238 -6.07 2.40 16.89
CA ILE A 238 -4.80 2.76 17.51
C ILE A 238 -3.71 1.85 16.96
N LEU A 239 -2.64 2.47 16.47
CA LEU A 239 -1.39 1.81 16.13
C LEU A 239 -0.32 2.23 17.15
N GLU A 240 0.26 1.26 17.86
CA GLU A 240 1.47 1.43 18.66
C GLU A 240 2.60 0.69 17.95
N TRP A 241 3.58 1.42 17.50
CA TRP A 241 4.64 0.89 16.65
C TRP A 241 6.00 1.38 17.14
N ASP A 242 6.89 0.43 17.42
CA ASP A 242 8.26 0.69 17.83
C ASP A 242 9.26 -0.22 17.08
N GLU A 243 10.49 -0.28 17.53
CA GLU A 243 11.58 -1.02 16.88
C GLU A 243 11.37 -2.54 16.92
N GLU A 244 10.54 -3.02 17.85
CA GLU A 244 10.40 -4.46 18.14
C GLU A 244 9.02 -5.02 17.86
N LYS A 245 8.00 -4.16 17.83
CA LYS A 245 6.61 -4.62 17.69
C LYS A 245 5.68 -3.58 17.11
N ILE A 246 4.61 -4.11 16.54
CA ILE A 246 3.41 -3.39 16.13
C ILE A 246 2.25 -3.95 16.93
N ILE A 247 1.50 -3.08 17.59
CA ILE A 247 0.26 -3.43 18.28
C ILE A 247 -0.84 -2.58 17.67
N ILE A 248 -1.91 -3.22 17.21
CA ILE A 248 -3.09 -2.57 16.71
C ILE A 248 -4.26 -2.84 17.64
N LYS A 249 -4.99 -1.78 18.00
CA LYS A 249 -6.11 -1.83 18.94
C LYS A 249 -7.34 -1.15 18.35
N VAL A 250 -8.51 -1.65 18.73
CA VAL A 250 -9.76 -0.94 18.55
C VAL A 250 -10.26 -0.57 19.94
N ASN A 251 -10.44 0.73 20.19
CA ASN A 251 -10.62 1.29 21.53
C ASN A 251 -9.43 0.89 22.42
N ASP A 252 -9.62 0.02 23.39
CA ASP A 252 -8.57 -0.45 24.29
C ASP A 252 -8.27 -1.97 24.10
N GLU A 253 -8.97 -2.63 23.19
CA GLU A 253 -8.84 -4.06 22.92
C GLU A 253 -7.81 -4.30 21.81
N ILE A 254 -6.86 -5.22 22.07
CA ILE A 254 -5.84 -5.59 21.11
C ILE A 254 -6.45 -6.47 20.02
N SER A 255 -6.38 -6.00 18.78
CA SER A 255 -6.75 -6.77 17.60
C SER A 255 -5.57 -7.57 17.06
N LEU A 256 -4.37 -6.97 17.00
CA LEU A 256 -3.18 -7.61 16.44
C LEU A 256 -1.93 -7.22 17.22
N LEU A 257 -1.06 -8.22 17.44
CA LEU A 257 0.30 -8.04 17.94
C LEU A 257 1.27 -8.71 16.96
N TYR A 258 2.14 -7.93 16.34
CA TYR A 258 3.18 -8.42 15.45
C TYR A 258 4.56 -8.04 15.98
N ALA A 259 5.37 -9.05 16.31
CA ALA A 259 6.70 -8.87 16.92
C ALA A 259 7.82 -9.18 15.93
N LYS A 260 8.91 -8.42 16.00
CA LYS A 260 10.07 -8.52 15.13
C LYS A 260 10.81 -9.85 15.25
N LYS A 261 11.06 -10.37 16.46
CA LYS A 261 11.67 -11.68 16.74
C LYS A 261 12.95 -11.99 15.92
N ASP A 262 13.91 -11.10 15.89
CA ASP A 262 15.23 -11.25 15.23
C ASP A 262 15.14 -11.63 13.74
N LYS A 263 14.19 -11.06 13.03
CA LYS A 263 13.92 -11.38 11.63
C LYS A 263 14.49 -10.31 10.69
N GLY A 264 14.92 -10.75 9.50
CA GLY A 264 15.36 -9.88 8.42
C GLY A 264 14.28 -8.91 7.93
N TRP A 265 14.64 -8.06 7.00
CA TRP A 265 13.75 -7.07 6.40
C TRP A 265 12.53 -7.70 5.71
N GLU A 266 12.63 -8.93 5.24
CA GLU A 266 11.52 -9.66 4.59
C GLU A 266 10.33 -9.83 5.53
N ARG A 267 10.62 -9.89 6.84
CA ARG A 267 9.59 -10.02 7.89
C ARG A 267 9.37 -8.74 8.67
N TRP A 268 10.37 -7.84 8.69
CA TRP A 268 10.30 -6.59 9.41
C TRP A 268 10.75 -5.40 8.56
N PRO A 269 10.00 -5.03 7.52
CA PRO A 269 10.28 -3.82 6.75
C PRO A 269 9.84 -2.54 7.47
N PHE A 270 9.30 -2.67 8.67
CA PHE A 270 8.70 -1.59 9.47
C PHE A 270 9.74 -0.76 10.25
N ASP A 271 10.97 -0.71 9.78
CA ASP A 271 12.03 0.16 10.29
C ASP A 271 12.25 1.41 9.43
N LYS A 272 11.33 1.69 8.53
CA LYS A 272 11.31 2.84 7.62
C LYS A 272 10.17 3.80 7.94
N ARG A 273 10.07 4.88 7.20
CA ARG A 273 9.00 5.87 7.38
C ARG A 273 7.75 5.44 6.63
N PHE A 274 6.63 5.55 7.29
CA PHE A 274 5.30 5.29 6.72
C PHE A 274 4.44 6.55 6.77
N HIS A 275 3.53 6.68 5.81
CA HIS A 275 2.49 7.70 5.76
C HIS A 275 1.12 7.04 5.89
N LEU A 276 0.18 7.74 6.50
CA LEU A 276 -1.18 7.26 6.66
C LEU A 276 -2.00 7.47 5.39
N ILE A 277 -2.91 6.55 5.13
CA ILE A 277 -3.86 6.58 4.01
C ILE A 277 -5.25 6.25 4.53
N PHE A 278 -6.27 6.99 4.06
CA PHE A 278 -7.67 6.78 4.40
C PHE A 278 -8.51 6.75 3.13
N ASN A 279 -9.41 5.77 3.02
CA ASN A 279 -10.30 5.67 1.87
C ASN A 279 -11.56 4.88 2.16
N ILE A 280 -12.52 5.00 1.26
CA ILE A 280 -13.61 4.06 1.07
C ILE A 280 -13.47 3.52 -0.35
N ALA A 281 -13.18 2.24 -0.51
CA ALA A 281 -13.34 1.54 -1.76
C ALA A 281 -14.80 1.06 -1.90
N VAL A 282 -15.24 0.81 -3.12
CA VAL A 282 -16.56 0.26 -3.44
C VAL A 282 -16.36 -0.99 -4.27
N GLY A 283 -16.99 -2.08 -3.87
CA GLY A 283 -16.79 -3.37 -4.54
C GLY A 283 -15.45 -4.01 -4.20
N GLY A 284 -14.74 -4.44 -5.23
CA GLY A 284 -13.50 -5.20 -5.08
C GLY A 284 -13.73 -6.66 -4.74
N ASN A 285 -12.65 -7.44 -4.77
CA ASN A 285 -12.71 -8.89 -4.52
C ASN A 285 -13.19 -9.20 -3.10
N TRP A 286 -12.91 -8.33 -2.13
CA TRP A 286 -13.34 -8.51 -0.75
C TRP A 286 -14.57 -7.67 -0.43
N GLY A 287 -14.55 -6.36 -0.56
CA GLY A 287 -15.72 -5.51 -0.26
C GLY A 287 -16.94 -5.83 -1.11
N GLY A 288 -16.72 -6.30 -2.33
CA GLY A 288 -17.76 -6.72 -3.28
C GLY A 288 -18.12 -8.20 -3.24
N ALA A 289 -17.55 -9.02 -2.34
CA ALA A 289 -17.73 -10.47 -2.32
C ALA A 289 -19.21 -10.92 -2.20
N GLN A 290 -20.05 -10.06 -1.60
CA GLN A 290 -21.49 -10.28 -1.51
C GLN A 290 -22.30 -9.33 -2.40
N GLY A 291 -21.67 -8.73 -3.41
CA GLY A 291 -22.25 -7.71 -4.28
C GLY A 291 -22.29 -6.33 -3.64
N ILE A 292 -22.81 -5.36 -4.38
CA ILE A 292 -22.95 -3.97 -3.96
C ILE A 292 -24.44 -3.64 -3.84
N ASP A 293 -24.84 -3.06 -2.72
CA ASP A 293 -26.18 -2.53 -2.52
C ASP A 293 -26.20 -1.04 -2.89
N ASP A 294 -26.78 -0.72 -4.02
CA ASP A 294 -26.84 0.65 -4.52
C ASP A 294 -27.63 1.61 -3.61
N SER A 295 -28.51 1.10 -2.79
CA SER A 295 -29.37 1.90 -1.92
C SER A 295 -28.64 2.52 -0.73
N ILE A 296 -27.43 2.06 -0.43
CA ILE A 296 -26.62 2.57 0.70
C ILE A 296 -25.92 3.90 0.39
N PHE A 297 -25.83 4.26 -0.89
CA PHE A 297 -25.12 5.47 -1.30
C PHE A 297 -26.02 6.73 -1.25
N PRO A 298 -25.47 7.87 -0.80
CA PRO A 298 -24.08 8.11 -0.39
C PRO A 298 -23.75 7.44 0.94
N SER A 299 -22.51 6.89 1.03
CA SER A 299 -21.99 6.23 2.22
C SER A 299 -20.70 6.92 2.67
N LYS A 300 -20.55 7.23 3.96
CA LYS A 300 -19.47 8.08 4.45
C LYS A 300 -18.71 7.52 5.64
N MET A 301 -17.42 7.81 5.67
CA MET A 301 -16.55 7.70 6.82
C MET A 301 -16.33 9.10 7.40
N GLU A 302 -16.49 9.23 8.71
CA GLU A 302 -16.28 10.47 9.45
C GLU A 302 -15.06 10.31 10.37
N ILE A 303 -14.03 11.14 10.19
CA ILE A 303 -12.81 11.12 10.98
C ILE A 303 -12.79 12.38 11.84
N ASP A 304 -12.92 12.18 13.15
CA ASP A 304 -12.95 13.27 14.14
C ASP A 304 -11.55 13.84 14.35
N TYR A 305 -10.58 12.98 14.63
CA TYR A 305 -9.18 13.38 14.75
C TYR A 305 -8.20 12.29 14.37
N VAL A 306 -6.98 12.73 14.05
CA VAL A 306 -5.79 11.92 13.94
C VAL A 306 -4.73 12.52 14.86
N ARG A 307 -4.24 11.75 15.82
CA ARG A 307 -3.19 12.16 16.76
C ARG A 307 -2.00 11.24 16.65
N VAL A 308 -0.82 11.86 16.58
CA VAL A 308 0.45 11.12 16.49
C VAL A 308 1.33 11.53 17.67
N TYR A 309 1.78 10.54 18.42
CA TYR A 309 2.61 10.72 19.60
C TYR A 309 3.98 10.06 19.37
N SER A 310 5.05 10.78 19.69
CA SER A 310 6.41 10.23 19.73
C SER A 310 6.81 9.92 21.18
N LYS A 311 7.68 8.92 21.38
CA LYS A 311 8.34 8.76 22.69
C LYS A 311 9.16 10.00 23.00
N LYS A 312 9.01 10.59 24.18
CA LYS A 312 9.97 11.57 24.69
C LYS A 312 11.30 10.87 24.87
N HIS A 313 12.36 11.34 24.23
CA HIS A 313 13.71 10.99 24.65
C HIS A 313 13.87 11.55 26.08
N SER A 314 14.07 10.68 27.07
CA SER A 314 14.58 11.09 28.34
C SER A 314 15.97 11.65 28.10
N HIS A 315 16.12 12.97 28.23
CA HIS A 315 17.43 13.56 28.37
C HIS A 315 18.05 12.93 29.62
N GLU A 316 19.13 12.16 29.45
CA GLU A 316 20.00 11.83 30.55
C GLU A 316 20.45 13.18 31.16
N SER A 317 20.13 13.36 32.42
CA SER A 317 20.61 14.48 33.22
C SER A 317 22.12 14.42 33.19
N ILE A 318 22.73 15.35 32.44
CA ILE A 318 24.16 15.66 32.58
C ILE A 318 24.29 16.20 34.02
N ASN A 319 24.88 15.41 34.89
CA ASN A 319 25.34 15.86 36.19
C ASN A 319 26.44 16.91 35.93
N GLU A 320 26.11 18.18 36.03
CA GLU A 320 27.08 19.21 36.25
C GLU A 320 27.71 19.00 37.63
N THR A 321 28.90 18.43 37.62
CA THR A 321 29.78 18.45 38.76
C THR A 321 30.30 19.89 38.88
N GLU A 322 29.75 20.65 39.83
CA GLU A 322 30.35 21.89 40.31
C GLU A 322 31.82 21.61 40.70
N LYS A 323 32.73 22.24 40.00
CA LYS A 323 34.06 22.49 40.52
C LYS A 323 34.09 23.91 41.05
N SER A 324 33.90 24.01 42.34
CA SER A 324 34.37 25.15 43.12
C SER A 324 35.89 25.17 43.12
N LEU A 325 36.47 26.22 42.60
CA LEU A 325 37.61 26.98 43.16
C LEU A 325 37.83 28.24 42.32
#